data_2a9f716880edb10aaec6449d6a267961
#
_entry.id   2a9f716880edb10aaec6449d6a267961
#
_cell.length_a   1.000
_cell.length_b   1.000
_cell.length_c   1.000
_cell.angle_alpha   90.00
_cell.angle_beta   90.00
_cell.angle_gamma   90.00
#
_symmetry.space_group_name_H-M   'P 1'
#
loop_
_entity.id
_entity.type
_entity.pdbx_description
1 polymer ?
#
loop_
_entity_poly.entity_id
_entity_poly.type
_entity_poly.pdbx_seq_one_letter_code
_entity_poly.pdbx_strand_id
1 'polypeptide(L)'
;MKITASEVNKLRQATGAGMMDCKKALVEAEGDFDKAVENLRKKGQKVAANRADRDSAEGAVLAKVNANNTAGVVVSVNCETDFVAKNDSYLALANQILDIALDKASLEELLAADFGGMSIADKLTEQTGVIGEKIEIGGFKRIEGPFVGHYIHAGNRIATLVGLSAAVDGAGEAAKNVAMQAAAMNPIALNEDGVDASVIEKEIEIAKDQLRQEGKPEAMLDNIAKGKIKRFFKDNTLVNQDYIKDSKQSVTQYVQSVDASLEVTAFARLALD
;
A
#
# COMPACT_ATOMS: atom_id res chain seq x y z
N MET A 1 1.40 47.41 8.09
CA MET A 1 1.02 47.21 6.68
C MET A 1 -0.35 46.53 6.63
N LYS A 2 -1.26 46.91 5.72
CA LYS A 2 -2.61 46.31 5.66
C LYS A 2 -2.59 45.17 4.63
N ILE A 3 -2.54 43.92 5.10
CA ILE A 3 -2.59 42.74 4.23
C ILE A 3 -3.97 42.63 3.58
N THR A 4 -4.01 42.51 2.27
CA THR A 4 -5.24 42.45 1.48
C THR A 4 -5.75 41.01 1.37
N ALA A 5 -7.06 40.83 1.12
CA ALA A 5 -7.65 39.53 0.88
C ALA A 5 -7.06 38.84 -0.38
N SER A 6 -6.64 39.64 -1.38
CA SER A 6 -5.99 39.14 -2.60
C SER A 6 -4.63 38.50 -2.31
N GLU A 7 -3.78 39.15 -1.49
CA GLU A 7 -2.48 38.60 -1.09
C GLU A 7 -2.65 37.32 -0.28
N VAL A 8 -3.60 37.28 0.66
CA VAL A 8 -3.93 36.06 1.42
C VAL A 8 -4.37 34.94 0.50
N ASN A 9 -5.22 35.21 -0.47
CA ASN A 9 -5.69 34.21 -1.42
C ASN A 9 -4.57 33.72 -2.34
N LYS A 10 -3.69 34.59 -2.81
CA LYS A 10 -2.50 34.23 -3.59
C LYS A 10 -1.58 33.27 -2.81
N LEU A 11 -1.30 33.58 -1.55
CA LEU A 11 -0.47 32.71 -0.69
C LEU A 11 -1.17 31.37 -0.44
N ARG A 12 -2.49 31.36 -0.21
CA ARG A 12 -3.27 30.14 -0.05
C ARG A 12 -3.24 29.26 -1.30
N GLN A 13 -3.38 29.84 -2.48
CA GLN A 13 -3.30 29.09 -3.73
C GLN A 13 -1.91 28.46 -3.95
N ALA A 14 -0.85 29.17 -3.56
CA ALA A 14 0.52 28.70 -3.71
C ALA A 14 0.91 27.62 -2.70
N THR A 15 0.37 27.67 -1.47
CA THR A 15 0.81 26.81 -0.36
C THR A 15 -0.22 25.78 0.09
N GLY A 16 -1.51 25.93 -0.30
CA GLY A 16 -2.61 25.11 0.22
C GLY A 16 -2.98 25.39 1.68
N ALA A 17 -2.24 26.22 2.40
CA ALA A 17 -2.46 26.51 3.81
C ALA A 17 -3.81 27.20 4.08
N GLY A 18 -4.31 27.08 5.31
CA GLY A 18 -5.57 27.71 5.71
C GLY A 18 -5.52 29.24 5.60
N MET A 19 -6.68 29.87 5.27
CA MET A 19 -6.77 31.32 5.07
C MET A 19 -6.23 32.14 6.25
N MET A 20 -6.51 31.71 7.48
CA MET A 20 -6.05 32.41 8.68
C MET A 20 -4.55 32.25 8.89
N ASP A 21 -3.99 31.11 8.54
CA ASP A 21 -2.56 30.84 8.61
C ASP A 21 -1.79 31.67 7.58
N CYS A 22 -2.31 31.75 6.34
CA CYS A 22 -1.75 32.62 5.30
C CYS A 22 -1.78 34.08 5.71
N LYS A 23 -2.91 34.55 6.27
CA LYS A 23 -3.01 35.94 6.76
C LYS A 23 -1.99 36.20 7.87
N LYS A 24 -1.87 35.32 8.83
CA LYS A 24 -0.92 35.44 9.95
C LYS A 24 0.52 35.43 9.45
N ALA A 25 0.88 34.52 8.57
CA ALA A 25 2.21 34.43 7.96
C ALA A 25 2.59 35.72 7.21
N LEU A 26 1.66 36.28 6.42
CA LEU A 26 1.87 37.54 5.70
C LEU A 26 2.03 38.73 6.67
N VAL A 27 1.28 38.79 7.76
CA VAL A 27 1.42 39.83 8.78
C VAL A 27 2.81 39.72 9.45
N GLU A 28 3.22 38.52 9.85
CA GLU A 28 4.53 38.28 10.49
C GLU A 28 5.70 38.53 9.50
N ALA A 29 5.47 38.32 8.20
CA ALA A 29 6.44 38.60 7.14
C ALA A 29 6.37 40.05 6.63
N GLU A 30 5.57 40.95 7.24
CA GLU A 30 5.39 42.33 6.80
C GLU A 30 4.98 42.47 5.31
N GLY A 31 4.26 41.48 4.79
CA GLY A 31 3.81 41.42 3.41
C GLY A 31 4.80 40.79 2.43
N ASP A 32 5.97 40.35 2.87
CA ASP A 32 6.92 39.59 2.07
C ASP A 32 6.37 38.18 1.80
N PHE A 33 6.14 37.87 0.53
CA PHE A 33 5.52 36.62 0.11
C PHE A 33 6.41 35.39 0.37
N ASP A 34 7.70 35.49 0.02
CA ASP A 34 8.65 34.40 0.15
C ASP A 34 8.94 34.08 1.62
N LYS A 35 9.06 35.13 2.44
CA LYS A 35 9.19 34.96 3.89
C LYS A 35 7.93 34.39 4.54
N ALA A 36 6.75 34.73 4.03
CA ALA A 36 5.49 34.15 4.50
C ALA A 36 5.40 32.65 4.15
N VAL A 37 5.86 32.24 2.95
CA VAL A 37 5.99 30.82 2.57
C VAL A 37 6.95 30.10 3.53
N GLU A 38 8.12 30.69 3.81
CA GLU A 38 9.10 30.11 4.75
C GLU A 38 8.51 29.95 6.17
N ASN A 39 7.77 30.94 6.66
CA ASN A 39 7.10 30.88 7.96
C ASN A 39 6.05 29.76 8.01
N LEU A 40 5.29 29.56 6.93
CA LEU A 40 4.34 28.45 6.83
C LEU A 40 5.05 27.08 6.81
N ARG A 41 6.18 26.96 6.12
CA ARG A 41 7.01 25.73 6.12
C ARG A 41 7.54 25.41 7.52
N LYS A 42 8.08 26.39 8.24
CA LYS A 42 8.55 26.23 9.64
C LYS A 42 7.41 25.82 10.57
N LYS A 43 6.22 26.39 10.38
CA LYS A 43 5.03 25.99 11.12
C LYS A 43 4.66 24.55 10.82
N GLY A 44 4.68 24.14 9.55
CA GLY A 44 4.42 22.77 9.11
C GLY A 44 5.37 21.76 9.75
N GLN A 45 6.67 22.05 9.75
CA GLN A 45 7.70 21.23 10.42
C GLN A 45 7.41 21.05 11.91
N LYS A 46 7.00 22.12 12.62
CA LYS A 46 6.64 22.04 14.03
C LYS A 46 5.38 21.18 14.26
N VAL A 47 4.38 21.31 13.40
CA VAL A 47 3.18 20.46 13.46
C VAL A 47 3.55 19.01 13.23
N ALA A 48 4.36 18.72 12.22
CA ALA A 48 4.83 17.37 11.91
C ALA A 48 5.62 16.76 13.07
N ALA A 49 6.54 17.51 13.69
CA ALA A 49 7.30 17.05 14.85
C ALA A 49 6.38 16.72 16.05
N ASN A 50 5.35 17.53 16.30
CA ASN A 50 4.39 17.28 17.38
C ASN A 50 3.43 16.10 17.12
N ARG A 51 3.40 15.61 15.89
CA ARG A 51 2.53 14.49 15.45
C ARG A 51 3.30 13.24 15.06
N ALA A 52 4.63 13.24 15.22
CA ALA A 52 5.48 12.12 14.83
C ALA A 52 5.04 10.78 15.46
N ASP A 53 4.62 10.81 16.72
CA ASP A 53 4.17 9.64 17.49
C ASP A 53 2.66 9.34 17.33
N ARG A 54 1.96 10.06 16.44
CA ARG A 54 0.54 9.78 16.18
C ARG A 54 0.41 8.54 15.30
N ASP A 55 -0.65 7.77 15.58
CA ASP A 55 -1.04 6.65 14.74
C ASP A 55 -1.73 7.16 13.45
N SER A 56 -1.37 6.57 12.33
CA SER A 56 -1.88 6.90 10.99
C SER A 56 -2.40 5.64 10.30
N ALA A 57 -3.47 5.05 10.86
CA ALA A 57 -4.08 3.80 10.41
C ALA A 57 -5.07 3.97 9.24
N GLU A 58 -5.43 5.22 8.90
CA GLU A 58 -6.27 5.54 7.75
C GLU A 58 -5.45 6.01 6.55
N GLY A 59 -6.06 6.15 5.37
CA GLY A 59 -5.33 6.62 4.19
C GLY A 59 -5.84 6.07 2.86
N ALA A 60 -4.94 6.03 1.88
CA ALA A 60 -5.20 5.46 0.56
C ALA A 60 -4.08 4.50 0.14
N VAL A 61 -4.44 3.26 -0.11
CA VAL A 61 -3.58 2.23 -0.70
C VAL A 61 -3.88 2.15 -2.18
N LEU A 62 -2.92 2.52 -3.00
CA LEU A 62 -3.05 2.65 -4.45
C LEU A 62 -2.00 1.80 -5.14
N ALA A 63 -2.32 1.33 -6.35
CA ALA A 63 -1.40 0.54 -7.18
C ALA A 63 -1.45 1.01 -8.63
N LYS A 64 -0.32 0.91 -9.31
CA LYS A 64 -0.18 1.25 -10.73
C LYS A 64 0.84 0.36 -11.40
N VAL A 65 0.61 0.07 -12.67
CA VAL A 65 1.57 -0.61 -13.55
C VAL A 65 2.06 0.35 -14.63
N ASN A 66 3.26 0.10 -15.15
CA ASN A 66 3.79 0.86 -16.28
C ASN A 66 3.03 0.53 -17.58
N ALA A 67 3.26 1.32 -18.63
CA ALA A 67 2.56 1.21 -19.90
C ALA A 67 2.69 -0.18 -20.56
N ASN A 68 3.76 -0.92 -20.30
CA ASN A 68 4.05 -2.22 -20.89
C ASN A 68 3.64 -3.39 -19.97
N ASN A 69 3.08 -3.11 -18.79
CA ASN A 69 2.75 -4.12 -17.77
C ASN A 69 3.95 -4.99 -17.33
N THR A 70 5.16 -4.44 -17.35
CA THR A 70 6.39 -5.16 -16.93
C THR A 70 6.86 -4.78 -15.53
N ALA A 71 6.32 -3.72 -14.97
CA ALA A 71 6.58 -3.29 -13.60
C ALA A 71 5.32 -2.69 -12.97
N GLY A 72 5.18 -2.85 -11.68
CA GLY A 72 4.09 -2.24 -10.92
C GLY A 72 4.54 -1.87 -9.52
N VAL A 73 3.87 -0.86 -8.96
CA VAL A 73 4.06 -0.42 -7.58
C VAL A 73 2.73 -0.39 -6.83
N VAL A 74 2.79 -0.65 -5.55
CA VAL A 74 1.71 -0.40 -4.60
C VAL A 74 2.26 0.48 -3.48
N VAL A 75 1.54 1.55 -3.17
CA VAL A 75 1.91 2.56 -2.17
C VAL A 75 0.74 2.78 -1.24
N SER A 76 1.01 2.84 0.06
CA SER A 76 0.08 3.31 1.08
C SER A 76 0.49 4.71 1.52
N VAL A 77 -0.35 5.69 1.24
CA VAL A 77 -0.23 7.04 1.82
C VAL A 77 -1.20 7.08 2.99
N ASN A 78 -0.67 7.29 4.19
CA ASN A 78 -1.43 7.19 5.44
C ASN A 78 -1.75 8.55 6.03
N CYS A 79 -2.87 8.64 6.75
CA CYS A 79 -3.31 9.78 7.54
C CYS A 79 -4.00 9.31 8.84
N GLU A 80 -4.35 10.25 9.73
CA GLU A 80 -4.91 9.89 11.04
C GLU A 80 -6.41 9.53 10.96
N THR A 81 -7.18 10.17 10.04
CA THR A 81 -8.63 10.01 9.97
C THR A 81 -9.16 9.65 8.59
N ASP A 82 -10.30 8.97 8.57
CA ASP A 82 -11.03 8.66 7.34
C ASP A 82 -11.63 9.90 6.65
N PHE A 83 -11.82 11.00 7.39
CA PHE A 83 -12.24 12.29 6.79
C PHE A 83 -11.18 12.83 5.84
N VAL A 84 -9.91 12.77 6.23
CA VAL A 84 -8.79 13.17 5.36
C VAL A 84 -8.62 12.17 4.22
N ALA A 85 -8.68 10.88 4.50
CA ALA A 85 -8.53 9.82 3.49
C ALA A 85 -9.54 9.93 2.32
N LYS A 86 -10.73 10.48 2.58
CA LYS A 86 -11.81 10.66 1.59
C LYS A 86 -11.76 12.02 0.87
N ASN A 87 -10.84 12.90 1.23
CA ASN A 87 -10.75 14.23 0.65
C ASN A 87 -10.11 14.19 -0.74
N ASP A 88 -10.72 14.84 -1.72
CA ASP A 88 -10.24 14.84 -3.12
C ASP A 88 -8.82 15.38 -3.27
N SER A 89 -8.43 16.41 -2.50
CA SER A 89 -7.08 16.97 -2.56
C SER A 89 -6.03 16.01 -1.97
N TYR A 90 -6.38 15.24 -0.95
CA TYR A 90 -5.54 14.19 -0.40
C TYR A 90 -5.39 13.03 -1.39
N LEU A 91 -6.48 12.58 -2.01
CA LEU A 91 -6.43 11.53 -3.03
C LEU A 91 -5.63 11.98 -4.27
N ALA A 92 -5.71 13.26 -4.64
CA ALA A 92 -4.88 13.82 -5.72
C ALA A 92 -3.38 13.78 -5.35
N LEU A 93 -3.01 14.13 -4.12
CA LEU A 93 -1.64 14.00 -3.60
C LEU A 93 -1.17 12.55 -3.63
N ALA A 94 -1.98 11.62 -3.14
CA ALA A 94 -1.64 10.20 -3.11
C ALA A 94 -1.41 9.64 -4.54
N ASN A 95 -2.22 10.05 -5.51
CA ASN A 95 -2.05 9.66 -6.91
C ASN A 95 -0.79 10.26 -7.54
N GLN A 96 -0.43 11.52 -7.25
CA GLN A 96 0.81 12.12 -7.71
C GLN A 96 2.03 11.40 -7.14
N ILE A 97 2.00 11.02 -5.87
CA ILE A 97 3.05 10.21 -5.25
C ILE A 97 3.15 8.84 -5.92
N LEU A 98 2.01 8.19 -6.21
CA LEU A 98 1.97 6.90 -6.92
C LEU A 98 2.58 7.01 -8.32
N ASP A 99 2.32 8.10 -9.05
CA ASP A 99 2.89 8.34 -10.38
C ASP A 99 4.43 8.42 -10.32
N ILE A 100 4.97 9.13 -9.33
CA ILE A 100 6.41 9.21 -9.11
C ILE A 100 6.98 7.85 -8.65
N ALA A 101 6.24 7.12 -7.81
CA ALA A 101 6.65 5.83 -7.26
C ALA A 101 6.88 4.76 -8.33
N LEU A 102 6.21 4.86 -9.47
CA LEU A 102 6.30 3.87 -10.55
C LEU A 102 7.73 3.69 -11.08
N ASP A 103 8.56 4.72 -11.01
CA ASP A 103 9.95 4.72 -11.47
C ASP A 103 10.97 4.53 -10.33
N LYS A 104 10.51 4.22 -9.10
CA LYS A 104 11.40 4.07 -7.93
C LYS A 104 11.54 2.60 -7.55
N ALA A 105 12.76 2.22 -7.15
CA ALA A 105 13.06 0.86 -6.73
C ALA A 105 12.78 0.61 -5.25
N SER A 106 12.78 1.66 -4.42
CA SER A 106 12.62 1.56 -2.97
C SER A 106 11.84 2.72 -2.37
N LEU A 107 11.38 2.55 -1.14
CA LEU A 107 10.77 3.62 -0.35
C LEU A 107 11.73 4.79 -0.13
N GLU A 108 13.02 4.51 0.07
CA GLU A 108 14.04 5.54 0.26
C GLU A 108 14.18 6.42 -0.98
N GLU A 109 14.26 5.80 -2.16
CA GLU A 109 14.29 6.53 -3.44
C GLU A 109 13.01 7.34 -3.68
N LEU A 110 11.85 6.80 -3.27
CA LEU A 110 10.57 7.50 -3.37
C LEU A 110 10.57 8.73 -2.48
N LEU A 111 10.97 8.60 -1.21
CA LEU A 111 11.00 9.72 -0.27
C LEU A 111 11.97 10.83 -0.68
N ALA A 112 13.07 10.48 -1.35
CA ALA A 112 14.06 11.43 -1.88
C ALA A 112 13.67 12.04 -3.24
N ALA A 113 12.66 11.49 -3.92
CA ALA A 113 12.27 11.93 -5.26
C ALA A 113 11.73 13.36 -5.27
N ASP A 114 11.98 14.07 -6.38
CA ASP A 114 11.45 15.42 -6.58
C ASP A 114 9.94 15.44 -6.72
N PHE A 115 9.32 16.34 -5.97
CA PHE A 115 7.90 16.66 -6.02
C PHE A 115 7.73 18.18 -6.15
N GLY A 116 7.89 18.69 -7.37
CA GLY A 116 7.71 20.11 -7.64
C GLY A 116 8.72 21.03 -6.96
N GLY A 117 10.00 20.63 -6.93
CA GLY A 117 11.12 21.39 -6.37
C GLY A 117 11.42 21.12 -4.90
N MET A 118 10.82 20.10 -4.31
CA MET A 118 11.16 19.58 -2.98
C MET A 118 11.11 18.06 -2.97
N SER A 119 11.66 17.40 -1.96
CA SER A 119 11.53 15.96 -1.81
C SER A 119 10.10 15.54 -1.43
N ILE A 120 9.70 14.29 -1.74
CA ILE A 120 8.43 13.75 -1.25
C ILE A 120 8.39 13.78 0.29
N ALA A 121 9.50 13.50 0.98
CA ALA A 121 9.57 13.59 2.44
C ALA A 121 9.24 15.01 2.95
N ASP A 122 9.77 16.04 2.30
CA ASP A 122 9.45 17.44 2.63
C ASP A 122 8.00 17.78 2.30
N LYS A 123 7.49 17.24 1.18
CA LYS A 123 6.08 17.42 0.77
C LYS A 123 5.10 16.82 1.78
N LEU A 124 5.38 15.64 2.30
CA LEU A 124 4.56 15.01 3.35
C LEU A 124 4.59 15.83 4.65
N THR A 125 5.76 16.36 5.01
CA THR A 125 5.91 17.29 6.16
C THR A 125 5.11 18.58 5.95
N GLU A 126 5.18 19.18 4.76
CA GLU A 126 4.38 20.34 4.39
C GLU A 126 2.89 20.04 4.50
N GLN A 127 2.44 18.92 3.93
CA GLN A 127 1.03 18.52 3.94
C GLN A 127 0.53 18.18 5.35
N THR A 128 1.36 17.62 6.21
CA THR A 128 1.05 17.47 7.64
C THR A 128 0.76 18.84 8.28
N GLY A 129 1.52 19.86 7.93
CA GLY A 129 1.29 21.24 8.40
C GLY A 129 0.02 21.87 7.84
N VAL A 130 -0.31 21.60 6.59
CA VAL A 130 -1.50 22.13 5.89
C VAL A 130 -2.78 21.48 6.37
N ILE A 131 -2.80 20.14 6.42
CA ILE A 131 -3.95 19.31 6.77
C ILE A 131 -4.17 19.29 8.29
N GLY A 132 -3.07 19.34 9.06
CA GLY A 132 -3.10 19.25 10.51
C GLY A 132 -3.15 17.83 11.04
N GLU A 133 -2.96 16.82 10.21
CA GLU A 133 -2.82 15.40 10.56
C GLU A 133 -1.47 14.88 10.08
N LYS A 134 -0.94 13.83 10.74
CA LYS A 134 0.25 13.11 10.27
C LYS A 134 -0.03 12.50 8.91
N ILE A 135 0.81 12.83 7.93
CA ILE A 135 0.78 12.24 6.59
C ILE A 135 2.12 11.56 6.34
N GLU A 136 2.08 10.27 6.04
CA GLU A 136 3.29 9.49 5.78
C GLU A 136 3.07 8.41 4.71
N ILE A 137 4.15 7.82 4.22
CA ILE A 137 4.07 6.61 3.41
C ILE A 137 4.18 5.41 4.35
N GLY A 138 3.05 4.73 4.57
CA GLY A 138 2.96 3.54 5.43
C GLY A 138 3.50 2.28 4.77
N GLY A 139 3.59 2.24 3.45
CA GLY A 139 4.12 1.09 2.73
C GLY A 139 4.44 1.37 1.27
N PHE A 140 5.44 0.66 0.77
CA PHE A 140 5.87 0.65 -0.62
C PHE A 140 6.29 -0.77 -1.01
N LYS A 141 5.73 -1.30 -2.10
CA LYS A 141 6.18 -2.56 -2.70
C LYS A 141 6.22 -2.42 -4.21
N ARG A 142 7.18 -3.10 -4.84
CA ARG A 142 7.37 -3.12 -6.29
C ARG A 142 7.48 -4.56 -6.79
N ILE A 143 6.91 -4.84 -7.95
CA ILE A 143 7.08 -6.10 -8.69
C ILE A 143 7.51 -5.76 -10.10
N GLU A 144 8.46 -6.54 -10.62
CA GLU A 144 8.87 -6.55 -12.02
C GLU A 144 8.76 -7.96 -12.57
N GLY A 145 8.45 -8.09 -13.84
CA GLY A 145 8.34 -9.39 -14.49
C GLY A 145 7.83 -9.29 -15.93
N PRO A 146 7.68 -10.44 -16.61
CA PRO A 146 7.18 -10.49 -17.97
C PRO A 146 5.78 -9.90 -18.14
N PHE A 147 4.94 -10.02 -17.10
CA PHE A 147 3.65 -9.34 -17.01
C PHE A 147 3.30 -9.03 -15.55
N VAL A 148 2.86 -7.82 -15.27
CA VAL A 148 2.39 -7.38 -13.96
C VAL A 148 1.00 -6.76 -14.09
N GLY A 149 0.06 -7.23 -13.27
CA GLY A 149 -1.26 -6.65 -13.11
C GLY A 149 -1.49 -6.15 -11.69
N HIS A 150 -2.55 -5.37 -11.50
CA HIS A 150 -2.89 -4.82 -10.21
C HIS A 150 -4.40 -4.82 -9.95
N TYR A 151 -4.76 -4.64 -8.68
CA TYR A 151 -6.12 -4.42 -8.24
C TYR A 151 -6.14 -3.44 -7.06
N ILE A 152 -7.05 -2.48 -7.09
CA ILE A 152 -7.36 -1.59 -5.97
C ILE A 152 -8.78 -1.90 -5.52
N HIS A 153 -8.93 -2.27 -4.24
CA HIS A 153 -10.26 -2.56 -3.70
C HIS A 153 -11.04 -1.26 -3.43
N ALA A 154 -12.36 -1.34 -3.57
CA ALA A 154 -13.24 -0.19 -3.35
C ALA A 154 -12.99 0.46 -1.99
N GLY A 155 -12.89 1.78 -1.97
CA GLY A 155 -12.55 2.56 -0.78
C GLY A 155 -11.05 2.73 -0.53
N ASN A 156 -10.17 2.24 -1.43
CA ASN A 156 -8.72 2.43 -1.38
C ASN A 156 -8.05 1.95 -0.08
N ARG A 157 -8.61 0.94 0.61
CA ARG A 157 -8.01 0.40 1.83
C ARG A 157 -7.08 -0.77 1.57
N ILE A 158 -7.17 -1.40 0.41
CA ILE A 158 -6.36 -2.56 0.01
C ILE A 158 -6.00 -2.40 -1.46
N ALA A 159 -4.74 -2.62 -1.79
CA ALA A 159 -4.30 -2.78 -3.17
C ALA A 159 -3.25 -3.88 -3.30
N THR A 160 -3.22 -4.51 -4.46
CA THR A 160 -2.38 -5.67 -4.74
C THR A 160 -1.75 -5.60 -6.12
N LEU A 161 -0.59 -6.22 -6.25
CA LEU A 161 0.11 -6.49 -7.50
C LEU A 161 0.25 -7.99 -7.67
N VAL A 162 0.24 -8.44 -8.91
CA VAL A 162 0.52 -9.85 -9.28
C VAL A 162 1.43 -9.86 -10.50
N GLY A 163 2.51 -10.62 -10.41
CA GLY A 163 3.41 -10.93 -11.51
C GLY A 163 3.02 -12.28 -12.15
N LEU A 164 3.04 -12.35 -13.48
CA LEU A 164 2.86 -13.57 -14.26
C LEU A 164 4.12 -13.87 -15.09
N SER A 165 4.32 -15.15 -15.39
CA SER A 165 5.51 -15.65 -16.10
C SER A 165 5.59 -15.23 -17.57
N ALA A 166 4.48 -14.81 -18.18
CA ALA A 166 4.44 -14.39 -19.59
C ALA A 166 3.29 -13.39 -19.85
N ALA A 167 3.46 -12.61 -20.93
CA ALA A 167 2.43 -11.73 -21.48
C ALA A 167 1.68 -12.47 -22.61
N VAL A 168 0.73 -13.32 -22.22
CA VAL A 168 -0.13 -14.07 -23.15
C VAL A 168 -1.50 -13.41 -23.31
N ASP A 169 -2.27 -13.82 -24.31
CA ASP A 169 -3.67 -13.39 -24.42
C ASP A 169 -4.44 -13.77 -23.14
N GLY A 170 -5.18 -12.81 -22.58
CA GLY A 170 -5.88 -13.00 -21.30
C GLY A 170 -5.04 -12.76 -20.03
N ALA A 171 -3.72 -12.54 -20.13
CA ALA A 171 -2.85 -12.27 -18.97
C ALA A 171 -3.35 -11.10 -18.13
N GLY A 172 -3.87 -10.04 -18.74
CA GLY A 172 -4.41 -8.87 -18.03
C GLY A 172 -5.59 -9.21 -17.13
N GLU A 173 -6.52 -10.01 -17.61
CA GLU A 173 -7.66 -10.48 -16.84
C GLU A 173 -7.22 -11.49 -15.76
N ALA A 174 -6.33 -12.42 -16.10
CA ALA A 174 -5.78 -13.39 -15.16
C ALA A 174 -5.08 -12.70 -13.99
N ALA A 175 -4.16 -11.76 -14.26
CA ALA A 175 -3.44 -11.01 -13.24
C ALA A 175 -4.39 -10.20 -12.35
N LYS A 176 -5.39 -9.53 -12.92
CA LYS A 176 -6.42 -8.80 -12.15
C LYS A 176 -7.22 -9.72 -11.25
N ASN A 177 -7.66 -10.88 -11.74
CA ASN A 177 -8.43 -11.83 -10.96
C ASN A 177 -7.61 -12.43 -9.80
N VAL A 178 -6.34 -12.77 -10.05
CA VAL A 178 -5.43 -13.23 -8.99
C VAL A 178 -5.10 -12.10 -8.00
N ALA A 179 -4.98 -10.85 -8.46
CA ALA A 179 -4.81 -9.69 -7.58
C ALA A 179 -6.05 -9.49 -6.67
N MET A 180 -7.27 -9.69 -7.20
CA MET A 180 -8.51 -9.69 -6.40
C MET A 180 -8.51 -10.82 -5.36
N GLN A 181 -8.06 -12.03 -5.74
CA GLN A 181 -7.86 -13.15 -4.82
C GLN A 181 -6.91 -12.78 -3.67
N ALA A 182 -5.73 -12.24 -3.99
CA ALA A 182 -4.74 -11.82 -2.99
C ALA A 182 -5.29 -10.72 -2.06
N ALA A 183 -6.09 -9.78 -2.59
CA ALA A 183 -6.74 -8.76 -1.78
C ALA A 183 -7.72 -9.36 -0.78
N ALA A 184 -8.58 -10.28 -1.23
CA ALA A 184 -9.65 -10.87 -0.45
C ALA A 184 -9.16 -11.92 0.56
N MET A 185 -8.24 -12.79 0.15
CA MET A 185 -7.83 -13.96 0.93
C MET A 185 -6.58 -13.77 1.77
N ASN A 186 -5.91 -12.62 1.64
CA ASN A 186 -4.73 -12.25 2.42
C ASN A 186 -3.69 -13.39 2.57
N PRO A 187 -3.18 -13.95 1.46
CA PRO A 187 -2.20 -15.04 1.55
C PRO A 187 -0.90 -14.54 2.19
N ILE A 188 -0.28 -15.41 2.99
CA ILE A 188 0.99 -15.10 3.69
C ILE A 188 2.22 -15.28 2.78
N ALA A 189 2.09 -16.13 1.76
CA ALA A 189 3.14 -16.43 0.80
C ALA A 189 2.56 -16.76 -0.57
N LEU A 190 3.41 -16.77 -1.61
CA LEU A 190 3.03 -17.18 -2.94
C LEU A 190 2.69 -18.67 -2.99
N ASN A 191 3.59 -19.50 -2.46
CA ASN A 191 3.51 -20.95 -2.38
C ASN A 191 4.07 -21.47 -1.06
N GLU A 192 4.16 -22.78 -0.88
CA GLU A 192 4.67 -23.43 0.35
C GLU A 192 6.11 -23.01 0.66
N ASP A 193 6.98 -22.90 -0.36
CA ASP A 193 8.39 -22.56 -0.19
C ASP A 193 8.62 -21.13 0.32
N GLY A 194 7.65 -20.25 0.13
CA GLY A 194 7.68 -18.87 0.59
C GLY A 194 7.22 -18.68 2.04
N VAL A 195 6.75 -19.75 2.71
CA VAL A 195 6.31 -19.67 4.11
C VAL A 195 7.51 -19.80 5.03
N ASP A 196 7.67 -18.87 5.98
CA ASP A 196 8.74 -18.90 6.95
C ASP A 196 8.72 -20.21 7.78
N ALA A 197 9.89 -20.84 7.94
CA ALA A 197 10.02 -22.10 8.69
C ALA A 197 9.48 -21.99 10.12
N SER A 198 9.66 -20.84 10.77
CA SER A 198 9.16 -20.59 12.13
C SER A 198 7.62 -20.59 12.20
N VAL A 199 6.96 -20.14 11.13
CA VAL A 199 5.50 -20.19 11.01
C VAL A 199 5.04 -21.63 10.87
N ILE A 200 5.73 -22.44 10.04
CA ILE A 200 5.41 -23.84 9.83
C ILE A 200 5.59 -24.64 11.14
N GLU A 201 6.70 -24.44 11.84
CA GLU A 201 6.97 -25.08 13.12
C GLU A 201 5.89 -24.76 14.15
N LYS A 202 5.50 -23.50 14.27
CA LYS A 202 4.44 -23.05 15.17
C LYS A 202 3.09 -23.68 14.82
N GLU A 203 2.73 -23.75 13.54
CA GLU A 203 1.48 -24.39 13.10
C GLU A 203 1.48 -25.90 13.36
N ILE A 204 2.63 -26.57 13.23
CA ILE A 204 2.78 -27.98 13.59
C ILE A 204 2.52 -28.19 15.09
N GLU A 205 3.11 -27.37 15.96
CA GLU A 205 2.90 -27.46 17.40
C GLU A 205 1.44 -27.21 17.79
N ILE A 206 0.81 -26.18 17.21
CA ILE A 206 -0.61 -25.90 17.41
C ILE A 206 -1.47 -27.09 16.96
N ALA A 207 -1.16 -27.67 15.80
CA ALA A 207 -1.88 -28.84 15.28
C ALA A 207 -1.76 -30.05 16.21
N LYS A 208 -0.56 -30.31 16.77
CA LYS A 208 -0.32 -31.42 17.73
C LYS A 208 -1.06 -31.19 19.04
N ASP A 209 -1.06 -29.97 19.57
CA ASP A 209 -1.76 -29.64 20.81
C ASP A 209 -3.28 -29.79 20.67
N GLN A 210 -3.85 -29.36 19.53
CA GLN A 210 -5.26 -29.60 19.24
C GLN A 210 -5.58 -31.12 19.20
N LEU A 211 -4.72 -31.92 18.55
CA LEU A 211 -4.91 -33.38 18.47
C LEU A 211 -4.79 -34.06 19.83
N ARG A 212 -3.91 -33.58 20.73
CA ARG A 212 -3.83 -34.06 22.12
C ARG A 212 -5.14 -33.78 22.88
N GLN A 213 -5.68 -32.56 22.72
CA GLN A 213 -6.96 -32.20 23.32
C GLN A 213 -8.12 -33.03 22.76
N GLU A 214 -8.06 -33.44 21.49
CA GLU A 214 -9.01 -34.38 20.86
C GLU A 214 -8.80 -35.83 21.32
N GLY A 215 -7.82 -36.13 22.18
CA GLY A 215 -7.54 -37.46 22.69
C GLY A 215 -6.84 -38.42 21.71
N LYS A 216 -6.17 -37.85 20.68
CA LYS A 216 -5.44 -38.69 19.70
C LYS A 216 -4.17 -39.26 20.31
N PRO A 217 -3.81 -40.53 20.02
CA PRO A 217 -2.59 -41.14 20.50
C PRO A 217 -1.33 -40.39 20.02
N GLU A 218 -0.32 -40.24 20.90
CA GLU A 218 0.91 -39.49 20.60
C GLU A 218 1.63 -40.02 19.36
N ALA A 219 1.63 -41.33 19.14
CA ALA A 219 2.24 -42.00 17.97
C ALA A 219 1.58 -41.60 16.62
N MET A 220 0.38 -41.04 16.65
CA MET A 220 -0.36 -40.62 15.43
C MET A 220 -0.25 -39.10 15.14
N LEU A 221 0.24 -38.30 16.09
CA LEU A 221 0.20 -36.86 16.01
C LEU A 221 0.97 -36.33 14.79
N ASP A 222 2.16 -36.82 14.52
CA ASP A 222 3.00 -36.41 13.40
C ASP A 222 2.32 -36.64 12.04
N ASN A 223 1.69 -37.79 11.88
CA ASN A 223 1.03 -38.13 10.63
C ASN A 223 -0.23 -37.29 10.39
N ILE A 224 -1.03 -37.06 11.43
CA ILE A 224 -2.23 -36.25 11.33
C ILE A 224 -1.85 -34.76 11.17
N ALA A 225 -0.83 -34.28 11.89
CA ALA A 225 -0.32 -32.92 11.76
C ALA A 225 0.14 -32.59 10.34
N LYS A 226 0.79 -33.53 9.63
CA LYS A 226 1.15 -33.37 8.21
C LYS A 226 -0.06 -33.07 7.33
N GLY A 227 -1.20 -33.71 7.59
CA GLY A 227 -2.44 -33.43 6.89
C GLY A 227 -3.00 -32.02 7.18
N LYS A 228 -2.94 -31.60 8.45
CA LYS A 228 -3.33 -30.23 8.85
C LYS A 228 -2.43 -29.17 8.23
N ILE A 229 -1.12 -29.42 8.13
CA ILE A 229 -0.16 -28.51 7.47
C ILE A 229 -0.41 -28.39 5.97
N LYS A 230 -0.73 -29.49 5.28
CA LYS A 230 -1.16 -29.41 3.85
C LYS A 230 -2.37 -28.52 3.67
N ARG A 231 -3.34 -28.62 4.58
CA ARG A 231 -4.50 -27.74 4.55
C ARG A 231 -4.12 -26.28 4.86
N PHE A 232 -3.23 -26.06 5.82
CA PHE A 232 -2.72 -24.73 6.13
C PHE A 232 -2.09 -24.06 4.90
N PHE A 233 -1.23 -24.77 4.15
CA PHE A 233 -0.67 -24.24 2.90
C PHE A 233 -1.74 -23.95 1.87
N LYS A 234 -2.71 -24.86 1.69
CA LYS A 234 -3.83 -24.66 0.77
C LYS A 234 -4.62 -23.39 1.10
N ASP A 235 -4.86 -23.14 2.39
CA ASP A 235 -5.69 -22.01 2.81
C ASP A 235 -4.90 -20.67 2.81
N ASN A 236 -3.55 -20.72 3.02
CA ASN A 236 -2.74 -19.54 3.28
C ASN A 236 -1.71 -19.18 2.20
N THR A 237 -1.53 -19.98 1.15
CA THR A 237 -0.60 -19.64 0.06
C THR A 237 -1.37 -19.37 -1.23
N LEU A 238 -1.05 -18.25 -1.91
CA LEU A 238 -1.85 -17.68 -2.98
C LEU A 238 -2.18 -18.70 -4.10
N VAL A 239 -1.17 -19.39 -4.61
CA VAL A 239 -1.33 -20.30 -5.77
C VAL A 239 -2.09 -21.58 -5.43
N ASN A 240 -2.11 -21.98 -4.15
CA ASN A 240 -2.78 -23.19 -3.67
C ASN A 240 -4.21 -22.95 -3.19
N GLN A 241 -4.60 -21.69 -2.91
CA GLN A 241 -5.96 -21.34 -2.50
C GLN A 241 -6.99 -21.76 -3.55
N ASP A 242 -8.17 -22.14 -3.08
CA ASP A 242 -9.34 -22.28 -3.96
C ASP A 242 -9.67 -20.92 -4.58
N TYR A 243 -9.87 -20.89 -5.89
CA TYR A 243 -10.13 -19.65 -6.61
C TYR A 243 -11.49 -19.05 -6.21
N ILE A 244 -11.52 -17.80 -5.79
CA ILE A 244 -12.72 -17.16 -5.21
C ILE A 244 -13.93 -17.10 -6.15
N LYS A 245 -13.72 -17.11 -7.48
CA LYS A 245 -14.81 -17.09 -8.46
C LYS A 245 -15.28 -18.50 -8.85
N ASP A 246 -14.45 -19.52 -8.61
CA ASP A 246 -14.77 -20.93 -8.85
C ASP A 246 -13.96 -21.84 -7.92
N SER A 247 -14.53 -22.19 -6.79
CA SER A 247 -13.87 -23.02 -5.75
C SER A 247 -13.60 -24.47 -6.15
N LYS A 248 -13.97 -24.89 -7.37
CA LYS A 248 -13.64 -26.22 -7.89
C LYS A 248 -12.21 -26.30 -8.43
N GLN A 249 -11.54 -25.21 -8.59
CA GLN A 249 -10.16 -25.10 -9.05
C GLN A 249 -9.32 -24.23 -8.12
N SER A 250 -8.01 -24.49 -8.07
CA SER A 250 -7.07 -23.63 -7.40
C SER A 250 -6.72 -22.40 -8.25
N VAL A 251 -6.07 -21.38 -7.63
CA VAL A 251 -5.52 -20.23 -8.38
C VAL A 251 -4.56 -20.70 -9.47
N THR A 252 -3.69 -21.68 -9.21
CA THR A 252 -2.82 -22.29 -10.24
C THR A 252 -3.63 -22.86 -11.40
N GLN A 253 -4.65 -23.66 -11.13
CA GLN A 253 -5.48 -24.26 -12.18
C GLN A 253 -6.24 -23.21 -12.98
N TYR A 254 -6.72 -22.15 -12.34
CA TYR A 254 -7.33 -21.03 -13.02
C TYR A 254 -6.35 -20.35 -13.99
N VAL A 255 -5.15 -20.01 -13.52
CA VAL A 255 -4.13 -19.36 -14.37
C VAL A 255 -3.71 -20.26 -15.54
N GLN A 256 -3.53 -21.56 -15.30
CA GLN A 256 -3.22 -22.54 -16.33
C GLN A 256 -4.39 -22.81 -17.29
N SER A 257 -5.62 -22.48 -16.93
CA SER A 257 -6.77 -22.54 -17.85
C SER A 257 -6.74 -21.41 -18.89
N VAL A 258 -6.03 -20.32 -18.63
CA VAL A 258 -5.80 -19.21 -19.59
C VAL A 258 -4.70 -19.59 -20.57
N ASP A 259 -3.58 -20.09 -20.06
CA ASP A 259 -2.48 -20.67 -20.84
C ASP A 259 -1.79 -21.74 -19.98
N ALA A 260 -1.56 -22.93 -20.53
CA ALA A 260 -1.03 -24.08 -19.78
C ALA A 260 0.36 -23.86 -19.18
N SER A 261 1.14 -22.91 -19.74
CA SER A 261 2.48 -22.54 -19.24
C SER A 261 2.49 -21.31 -18.36
N LEU A 262 1.33 -20.68 -18.15
CA LEU A 262 1.25 -19.45 -17.37
C LEU A 262 1.31 -19.75 -15.87
N GLU A 263 2.15 -19.01 -15.16
CA GLU A 263 2.35 -19.15 -13.71
C GLU A 263 2.28 -17.79 -13.03
N VAL A 264 1.85 -17.78 -11.77
CA VAL A 264 1.99 -16.63 -10.87
C VAL A 264 3.40 -16.65 -10.31
N THR A 265 4.17 -15.59 -10.55
CA THR A 265 5.59 -15.51 -10.16
C THR A 265 5.84 -14.69 -8.90
N ALA A 266 4.96 -13.73 -8.62
CA ALA A 266 5.04 -12.87 -7.45
C ALA A 266 3.69 -12.25 -7.13
N PHE A 267 3.52 -11.80 -5.90
CA PHE A 267 2.46 -10.88 -5.52
C PHE A 267 2.93 -9.90 -4.46
N ALA A 268 2.27 -8.76 -4.37
CA ALA A 268 2.40 -7.83 -3.27
C ALA A 268 1.02 -7.36 -2.83
N ARG A 269 0.84 -7.20 -1.54
CA ARG A 269 -0.39 -6.68 -0.92
C ARG A 269 -0.01 -5.62 0.11
N LEU A 270 -0.69 -4.50 0.07
CA LEU A 270 -0.76 -3.53 1.15
C LEU A 270 -2.23 -3.34 1.55
N ALA A 271 -2.46 -3.14 2.81
CA ALA A 271 -3.77 -2.84 3.39
C ALA A 271 -3.57 -1.85 4.53
N LEU A 272 -4.55 -0.99 4.74
CA LEU A 272 -4.71 -0.26 6.00
C LEU A 272 -5.22 -1.22 7.07
N ASP A 273 -4.73 -1.10 8.27
CA ASP A 273 -5.13 -1.91 9.43
C ASP A 273 -6.56 -1.59 9.92
#